data_f425e854abc6954c4f45adc3f9acd942
#
_entry.id   f425e854abc6954c4f45adc3f9acd942
#
_cell.length_a   1.000
_cell.length_b   1.000
_cell.length_c   1.000
_cell.angle_alpha   90.00
_cell.angle_beta   90.00
_cell.angle_gamma   90.00
#
_symmetry.space_group_name_H-M   'P 1'
#
loop_
_entity.id
_entity.type
_entity.pdbx_description
1 polymer ?
#
loop_
_entity_poly.entity_id
_entity_poly.type
_entity_poly.pdbx_seq_one_letter_code
_entity_poly.pdbx_strand_id
1 'polypeptide(L)'
;MLLVVMSGPGGAGKGTIARALVDSDPRLTLSRSWTTRDRRVDDVEDAYVFVTRAEFDARLNAGGFLEWNEFLGQAYGTPVPEESEDRDLLLEIDVAGGRQVLARLPDALCLFVDAPSDDELRRRLIQRGDGRERAEQRIAEAARERAEAEGLGYRRVANDDLETAIVAVRALIDAARAGA
;
A
#
# COMPACT_ATOMS: atom_id res chain seq x y z
N MET A 1 4.05 16.32 9.44
CA MET A 1 4.14 15.20 8.46
C MET A 1 2.91 14.34 8.64
N LEU A 2 2.10 14.18 7.59
CA LEU A 2 0.97 13.26 7.55
C LEU A 2 1.46 11.88 7.08
N LEU A 3 1.04 10.81 7.76
CA LEU A 3 1.25 9.45 7.28
C LEU A 3 -0.04 8.92 6.64
N VAL A 4 0.05 8.49 5.40
CA VAL A 4 -1.06 7.93 4.62
C VAL A 4 -0.77 6.45 4.32
N VAL A 5 -1.63 5.57 4.76
CA VAL A 5 -1.60 4.14 4.42
C VAL A 5 -2.62 3.88 3.32
N MET A 6 -2.17 3.34 2.19
CA MET A 6 -3.02 2.93 1.08
C MET A 6 -2.95 1.41 0.93
N SER A 7 -4.02 0.74 1.32
CA SER A 7 -4.19 -0.72 1.21
C SER A 7 -5.28 -1.09 0.22
N GLY A 8 -5.42 -2.37 -0.06
CA GLY A 8 -6.46 -2.93 -0.93
C GLY A 8 -5.96 -4.09 -1.78
N PRO A 9 -6.84 -4.81 -2.47
CA PRO A 9 -6.50 -6.03 -3.17
C PRO A 9 -5.57 -5.80 -4.36
N GLY A 10 -4.79 -6.82 -4.69
CA GLY A 10 -4.03 -6.84 -5.93
C GLY A 10 -4.98 -6.68 -7.13
N GLY A 11 -4.67 -5.75 -8.05
CA GLY A 11 -5.54 -5.41 -9.19
C GLY A 11 -6.48 -4.22 -8.96
N ALA A 12 -6.58 -3.69 -7.74
CA ALA A 12 -7.39 -2.50 -7.45
C ALA A 12 -6.82 -1.18 -8.01
N GLY A 13 -5.55 -1.15 -8.43
CA GLY A 13 -4.93 0.04 -9.03
C GLY A 13 -4.19 0.96 -8.06
N LYS A 14 -3.89 0.50 -6.85
CA LYS A 14 -3.16 1.27 -5.82
C LYS A 14 -1.90 1.94 -6.34
N GLY A 15 -0.99 1.18 -6.94
CA GLY A 15 0.29 1.69 -7.40
C GLY A 15 0.15 2.77 -8.47
N THR A 16 -0.86 2.69 -9.34
CA THR A 16 -1.15 3.73 -10.33
C THR A 16 -1.62 5.01 -9.65
N ILE A 17 -2.55 4.89 -8.69
CA ILE A 17 -3.05 6.03 -7.91
C ILE A 17 -1.92 6.65 -7.09
N ALA A 18 -1.13 5.84 -6.37
CA ALA A 18 -0.01 6.31 -5.55
C ALA A 18 0.99 7.14 -6.36
N ARG A 19 1.39 6.66 -7.54
CA ARG A 19 2.29 7.39 -8.44
C ARG A 19 1.69 8.70 -8.90
N ALA A 20 0.46 8.69 -9.42
CA ALA A 20 -0.21 9.91 -9.89
C ALA A 20 -0.33 10.97 -8.79
N LEU A 21 -0.54 10.56 -7.54
CA LEU A 21 -0.57 11.46 -6.40
C LEU A 21 0.80 12.08 -6.13
N VAL A 22 1.85 11.26 -6.04
CA VAL A 22 3.22 11.71 -5.74
C VAL A 22 3.77 12.59 -6.89
N ASP A 23 3.52 12.22 -8.15
CA ASP A 23 3.96 13.00 -9.31
C ASP A 23 3.30 14.39 -9.37
N SER A 24 2.11 14.53 -8.79
CA SER A 24 1.32 15.78 -8.85
C SER A 24 1.31 16.59 -7.55
N ASP A 25 1.84 16.07 -6.45
CA ASP A 25 1.94 16.79 -5.16
C ASP A 25 3.35 16.66 -4.57
N PRO A 26 4.19 17.72 -4.69
CA PRO A 26 5.58 17.70 -4.20
C PRO A 26 5.69 17.58 -2.67
N ARG A 27 4.59 17.77 -1.93
CA ARG A 27 4.54 17.58 -0.47
C ARG A 27 4.39 16.12 -0.08
N LEU A 28 4.11 15.21 -1.04
CA LEU A 28 3.88 13.80 -0.79
C LEU A 28 5.05 12.99 -1.35
N THR A 29 5.52 12.00 -0.60
CA THR A 29 6.54 11.05 -1.06
C THR A 29 6.05 9.62 -0.88
N LEU A 30 6.41 8.74 -1.80
CA LEU A 30 6.11 7.30 -1.70
C LEU A 30 7.22 6.61 -0.93
N SER A 31 6.87 5.92 0.15
CA SER A 31 7.82 5.07 0.86
C SER A 31 8.24 3.89 0.00
N ARG A 32 9.54 3.60 -0.05
CA ARG A 32 10.08 2.42 -0.73
C ARG A 32 10.25 1.30 0.29
N SER A 33 9.37 0.30 0.22
CA SER A 33 9.50 -0.89 1.07
C SER A 33 10.76 -1.68 0.72
N TRP A 34 11.39 -2.24 1.74
CA TRP A 34 12.49 -3.20 1.60
C TRP A 34 11.91 -4.60 1.35
N THR A 35 12.60 -5.40 0.54
CA THR A 35 12.23 -6.80 0.33
C THR A 35 13.42 -7.70 0.11
N THR A 36 13.31 -8.93 0.59
CA THR A 36 14.29 -10.00 0.33
C THR A 36 13.96 -10.80 -0.93
N ARG A 37 12.88 -10.46 -1.62
CA ARG A 37 12.50 -11.06 -2.89
C ARG A 37 13.47 -10.63 -4.00
N ASP A 38 13.81 -11.55 -4.88
CA ASP A 38 14.54 -11.20 -6.09
C ASP A 38 13.74 -10.22 -6.97
N ARG A 39 14.46 -9.31 -7.64
CA ARG A 39 13.87 -8.38 -8.60
C ARG A 39 13.27 -9.15 -9.78
N ARG A 40 12.05 -8.78 -10.17
CA ARG A 40 11.39 -9.31 -11.37
C ARG A 40 11.68 -8.40 -12.57
N VAL A 41 11.52 -8.96 -13.77
CA VAL A 41 11.73 -8.22 -15.02
C VAL A 41 10.72 -7.07 -15.19
N ASP A 42 9.52 -7.23 -14.65
CA ASP A 42 8.41 -6.27 -14.68
C ASP A 42 8.38 -5.29 -13.49
N ASP A 43 9.32 -5.43 -12.53
CA ASP A 43 9.46 -4.44 -11.45
C ASP A 43 9.98 -3.12 -12.02
N VAL A 44 9.27 -2.03 -11.74
CA VAL A 44 9.76 -0.68 -12.05
C VAL A 44 11.01 -0.37 -11.21
N GLU A 45 11.84 0.56 -11.68
CA GLU A 45 13.18 0.80 -11.14
C GLU A 45 13.19 1.03 -9.62
N ASP A 46 12.20 1.76 -9.13
CA ASP A 46 12.07 2.17 -7.73
C ASP A 46 10.97 1.46 -6.93
N ALA A 47 10.50 0.29 -7.40
CA ALA A 47 9.42 -0.44 -6.74
C ALA A 47 9.75 -0.83 -5.29
N TYR A 48 10.98 -1.28 -5.05
CA TYR A 48 11.48 -1.76 -3.75
C TYR A 48 12.96 -1.45 -3.57
N VAL A 49 13.39 -1.45 -2.31
CA VAL A 49 14.81 -1.62 -1.95
C VAL A 49 15.06 -3.13 -1.82
N PHE A 50 15.70 -3.73 -2.82
CA PHE A 50 16.02 -5.16 -2.83
C PHE A 50 17.26 -5.40 -1.99
N VAL A 51 17.15 -6.27 -0.99
CA VAL A 51 18.20 -6.53 0.00
C VAL A 51 18.34 -8.03 0.27
N THR A 52 19.46 -8.43 0.82
CA THR A 52 19.64 -9.79 1.34
C THR A 52 18.84 -10.00 2.64
N ARG A 53 18.57 -11.25 2.98
CA ARG A 53 17.93 -11.58 4.26
C ARG A 53 18.72 -11.04 5.45
N ALA A 54 20.05 -11.11 5.41
CA ALA A 54 20.92 -10.63 6.49
C ALA A 54 20.79 -9.11 6.69
N GLU A 55 20.73 -8.33 5.61
CA GLU A 55 20.52 -6.87 5.67
C GLU A 55 19.14 -6.51 6.22
N PHE A 56 18.12 -7.25 5.78
CA PHE A 56 16.76 -7.07 6.29
C PHE A 56 16.69 -7.34 7.80
N ASP A 57 17.21 -8.49 8.25
CA ASP A 57 17.22 -8.90 9.65
C ASP A 57 18.02 -7.93 10.52
N ALA A 58 19.15 -7.42 10.03
CA ALA A 58 19.94 -6.41 10.74
C ALA A 58 19.12 -5.13 10.97
N ARG A 59 18.42 -4.64 9.93
CA ARG A 59 17.55 -3.46 10.06
C ARG A 59 16.35 -3.73 10.97
N LEU A 60 15.76 -4.91 10.88
CA LEU A 60 14.64 -5.32 11.74
C LEU A 60 15.05 -5.32 13.22
N ASN A 61 16.21 -5.92 13.54
CA ASN A 61 16.74 -5.97 14.91
C ASN A 61 17.10 -4.58 15.45
N ALA A 62 17.44 -3.64 14.57
CA ALA A 62 17.66 -2.24 14.93
C ALA A 62 16.37 -1.42 15.07
N GLY A 63 15.16 -2.03 14.92
CA GLY A 63 13.88 -1.31 14.97
C GLY A 63 13.63 -0.39 13.77
N GLY A 64 14.32 -0.63 12.65
CA GLY A 64 14.32 0.24 11.47
C GLY A 64 13.12 0.13 10.55
N PHE A 65 12.05 -0.61 10.95
CA PHE A 65 10.82 -0.72 10.18
C PHE A 65 9.60 -0.24 10.98
N LEU A 66 8.70 0.49 10.32
CA LEU A 66 7.37 0.84 10.85
C LEU A 66 6.49 -0.41 10.96
N GLU A 67 6.51 -1.21 9.91
CA GLU A 67 5.83 -2.50 9.79
C GLU A 67 6.70 -3.45 8.99
N TRP A 68 6.48 -4.72 9.18
CA TRP A 68 7.08 -5.76 8.34
C TRP A 68 6.23 -7.02 8.33
N ASN A 69 6.37 -7.82 7.27
CA ASN A 69 5.64 -9.07 7.09
C ASN A 69 6.48 -10.07 6.30
N GLU A 70 6.21 -11.36 6.47
CA GLU A 70 6.72 -12.42 5.60
C GLU A 70 5.59 -12.97 4.72
N PHE A 71 5.85 -13.00 3.43
CA PHE A 71 4.94 -13.56 2.45
C PHE A 71 5.68 -14.50 1.49
N LEU A 72 5.24 -15.76 1.40
CA LEU A 72 5.86 -16.81 0.57
C LEU A 72 7.38 -16.94 0.81
N GLY A 73 7.83 -16.85 2.06
CA GLY A 73 9.23 -16.98 2.44
C GLY A 73 10.09 -15.74 2.14
N GLN A 74 9.49 -14.64 1.71
CA GLN A 74 10.15 -13.37 1.46
C GLN A 74 9.70 -12.34 2.49
N ALA A 75 10.63 -11.55 3.00
CA ALA A 75 10.33 -10.47 3.92
C ALA A 75 10.05 -9.17 3.14
N TYR A 76 9.12 -8.39 3.67
CA TYR A 76 8.77 -7.05 3.21
C TYR A 76 8.68 -6.14 4.42
N GLY A 77 9.16 -4.91 4.32
CA GLY A 77 9.07 -3.97 5.42
C GLY A 77 9.14 -2.52 4.96
N THR A 78 8.35 -1.68 5.59
CA THR A 78 8.36 -0.24 5.38
C THR A 78 9.34 0.41 6.35
N PRO A 79 10.37 1.12 5.88
CA PRO A 79 11.35 1.74 6.75
C PRO A 79 10.69 2.83 7.63
N VAL A 80 11.22 3.00 8.84
CA VAL A 80 10.93 4.19 9.65
C VAL A 80 11.41 5.41 8.88
N PRO A 81 10.58 6.48 8.73
CA PRO A 81 10.99 7.72 8.09
C PRO A 81 12.20 8.34 8.79
N GLU A 82 13.05 9.01 8.01
CA GLU A 82 14.14 9.79 8.59
C GLU A 82 13.57 11.06 9.28
N GLU A 83 14.20 11.48 10.38
CA GLU A 83 13.77 12.70 11.12
C GLU A 83 13.81 13.98 10.27
N SER A 84 14.59 13.98 9.17
CA SER A 84 14.68 15.09 8.21
C SER A 84 13.58 15.09 7.15
N GLU A 85 12.67 14.14 7.15
CA GLU A 85 11.59 14.06 6.15
C GLU A 85 10.46 15.02 6.53
N ASP A 86 10.41 16.17 5.85
CA ASP A 86 9.39 17.21 6.04
C ASP A 86 8.12 16.97 5.20
N ARG A 87 8.16 15.99 4.29
CA ARG A 87 7.04 15.67 3.41
C ARG A 87 6.12 14.64 4.05
N ASP A 88 4.87 14.65 3.62
CA ASP A 88 3.93 13.60 3.95
C ASP A 88 4.34 12.29 3.30
N LEU A 89 4.10 11.18 3.98
CA LEU A 89 4.54 9.87 3.55
C LEU A 89 3.35 8.99 3.15
N LEU A 90 3.37 8.49 1.92
CA LEU A 90 2.41 7.52 1.41
C LEU A 90 3.01 6.11 1.46
N LEU A 91 2.33 5.19 2.13
CA LEU A 91 2.68 3.78 2.23
C LEU A 91 1.73 2.95 1.38
N GLU A 92 2.23 2.25 0.37
CA GLU A 92 1.46 1.24 -0.37
C GLU A 92 1.76 -0.14 0.26
N ILE A 93 0.94 -0.57 1.21
CA ILE A 93 1.10 -1.80 1.98
C ILE A 93 -0.21 -2.58 2.09
N ASP A 94 -0.17 -3.82 2.57
CA ASP A 94 -1.36 -4.61 2.87
C ASP A 94 -2.06 -4.15 4.16
N VAL A 95 -3.26 -4.68 4.42
CA VAL A 95 -4.04 -4.30 5.60
C VAL A 95 -3.36 -4.76 6.91
N ALA A 96 -2.65 -5.90 6.88
CA ALA A 96 -1.92 -6.41 8.03
C ALA A 96 -0.75 -5.47 8.41
N GLY A 97 -0.03 -4.93 7.41
CA GLY A 97 0.97 -3.89 7.61
C GLY A 97 0.36 -2.60 8.16
N GLY A 98 -0.76 -2.18 7.58
CA GLY A 98 -1.48 -0.99 8.05
C GLY A 98 -1.97 -1.11 9.49
N ARG A 99 -2.37 -2.30 9.94
CA ARG A 99 -2.69 -2.56 11.34
C ARG A 99 -1.47 -2.35 12.26
N GLN A 100 -0.27 -2.78 11.83
CA GLN A 100 0.95 -2.54 12.60
C GLN A 100 1.28 -1.04 12.66
N VAL A 101 1.08 -0.32 11.56
CA VAL A 101 1.25 1.15 11.51
C VAL A 101 0.28 1.83 12.48
N LEU A 102 -1.01 1.51 12.43
CA LEU A 102 -2.03 2.08 13.32
C LEU A 102 -1.76 1.82 14.80
N ALA A 103 -1.18 0.66 15.14
CA ALA A 103 -0.80 0.35 16.51
C ALA A 103 0.29 1.28 17.07
N ARG A 104 1.11 1.87 16.21
CA ARG A 104 2.20 2.82 16.56
C ARG A 104 1.81 4.26 16.34
N LEU A 105 1.03 4.52 15.29
CA LEU A 105 0.65 5.85 14.78
C LEU A 105 -0.88 5.86 14.54
N PRO A 106 -1.69 5.99 15.60
CA PRO A 106 -3.15 5.86 15.51
C PRO A 106 -3.81 6.96 14.66
N ASP A 107 -3.13 8.08 14.45
CA ASP A 107 -3.63 9.22 13.65
C ASP A 107 -3.30 9.07 12.14
N ALA A 108 -2.70 7.96 11.70
CA ALA A 108 -2.42 7.73 10.30
C ALA A 108 -3.72 7.68 9.48
N LEU A 109 -3.72 8.37 8.32
CA LEU A 109 -4.84 8.30 7.38
C LEU A 109 -4.81 6.97 6.64
N CYS A 110 -5.74 6.07 6.95
CA CYS A 110 -5.85 4.77 6.29
C CYS A 110 -6.92 4.77 5.20
N LEU A 111 -6.52 4.44 3.97
CA LEU A 111 -7.34 4.38 2.77
C LEU A 111 -7.35 2.97 2.19
N PHE A 112 -8.53 2.46 1.88
CA PHE A 112 -8.70 1.16 1.22
C PHE A 112 -9.18 1.37 -0.21
N VAL A 113 -8.28 1.21 -1.17
CA VAL A 113 -8.61 1.30 -2.60
C VAL A 113 -9.10 -0.06 -3.09
N ASP A 114 -10.28 -0.08 -3.65
CA ASP A 114 -10.95 -1.30 -4.10
C ASP A 114 -11.45 -1.18 -5.54
N ALA A 115 -11.62 -2.32 -6.21
CA ALA A 115 -12.37 -2.35 -7.46
C ALA A 115 -13.88 -2.13 -7.18
N PRO A 116 -14.67 -1.64 -8.16
CA PRO A 116 -16.10 -1.39 -7.96
C PRO A 116 -16.89 -2.67 -7.68
N SER A 117 -16.41 -3.82 -8.15
CA SER A 117 -17.03 -5.13 -7.92
C SER A 117 -15.98 -6.26 -8.00
N ASP A 118 -16.35 -7.44 -7.49
CA ASP A 118 -15.52 -8.66 -7.63
C ASP A 118 -15.38 -9.10 -9.09
N ASP A 119 -16.39 -8.87 -9.93
CA ASP A 119 -16.31 -9.17 -11.37
C ASP A 119 -15.29 -8.27 -12.07
N GLU A 120 -15.25 -7.00 -11.73
CA GLU A 120 -14.25 -6.08 -12.26
C GLU A 120 -12.84 -6.43 -11.74
N LEU A 121 -12.70 -6.76 -10.45
CA LEU A 121 -11.44 -7.23 -9.90
C LEU A 121 -10.95 -8.50 -10.61
N ARG A 122 -11.83 -9.47 -10.83
CA ARG A 122 -11.55 -10.70 -11.58
C ARG A 122 -11.07 -10.40 -12.99
N ARG A 123 -11.77 -9.51 -13.69
CA ARG A 123 -11.42 -9.09 -15.05
C ARG A 123 -10.01 -8.51 -15.09
N ARG A 124 -9.68 -7.59 -14.15
CA ARG A 124 -8.35 -6.96 -14.06
C ARG A 124 -7.24 -7.96 -13.75
N LEU A 125 -7.49 -8.90 -12.85
CA LEU A 125 -6.52 -9.97 -12.49
C LEU A 125 -6.23 -10.87 -13.70
N ILE A 126 -7.25 -11.32 -14.42
CA ILE A 126 -7.10 -12.15 -15.62
C ILE A 126 -6.35 -11.39 -16.72
N GLN A 127 -6.65 -10.11 -16.93
CA GLN A 127 -5.94 -9.27 -17.92
C GLN A 127 -4.46 -9.09 -17.59
N ARG A 128 -4.08 -9.15 -16.32
CA ARG A 128 -2.68 -9.13 -15.87
C ARG A 128 -1.96 -10.47 -16.01
N GLY A 129 -2.65 -11.51 -16.45
CA GLY A 129 -2.09 -12.84 -16.66
C GLY A 129 -2.30 -13.81 -15.48
N ASP A 130 -3.08 -13.46 -14.48
CA ASP A 130 -3.46 -14.43 -13.45
C ASP A 130 -4.38 -15.51 -14.06
N GLY A 131 -4.10 -16.77 -13.79
CA GLY A 131 -5.02 -17.85 -14.14
C GLY A 131 -6.33 -17.75 -13.35
N ARG A 132 -7.42 -18.33 -13.88
CA ARG A 132 -8.76 -18.24 -13.28
C ARG A 132 -8.78 -18.66 -11.80
N GLU A 133 -8.15 -19.78 -11.47
CA GLU A 133 -8.10 -20.30 -10.10
C GLU A 133 -7.42 -19.30 -9.14
N ARG A 134 -6.29 -18.72 -9.57
CA ARG A 134 -5.56 -17.72 -8.80
C ARG A 134 -6.36 -16.43 -8.64
N ALA A 135 -7.12 -16.03 -9.66
CA ALA A 135 -8.01 -14.87 -9.56
C ALA A 135 -9.09 -15.08 -8.50
N GLU A 136 -9.72 -16.28 -8.45
CA GLU A 136 -10.72 -16.60 -7.43
C GLU A 136 -10.12 -16.60 -6.01
N GLN A 137 -8.91 -17.14 -5.84
CA GLN A 137 -8.20 -17.08 -4.55
C GLN A 137 -7.97 -15.65 -4.11
N ARG A 138 -7.54 -14.75 -5.03
CA ARG A 138 -7.33 -13.33 -4.74
C ARG A 138 -8.63 -12.58 -4.43
N ILE A 139 -9.75 -12.95 -5.04
CA ILE A 139 -11.06 -12.38 -4.71
C ILE A 139 -11.50 -12.79 -3.30
N ALA A 140 -11.29 -14.07 -2.94
CA ALA A 140 -11.58 -14.52 -1.59
C ALA A 140 -10.69 -13.83 -0.53
N GLU A 141 -9.44 -13.55 -0.86
CA GLU A 141 -8.52 -12.77 -0.03
C GLU A 141 -8.97 -11.30 0.08
N ALA A 142 -9.36 -10.68 -1.03
CA ALA A 142 -9.90 -9.32 -1.05
C ALA A 142 -11.13 -9.14 -0.14
N ALA A 143 -12.00 -10.14 -0.05
CA ALA A 143 -13.13 -10.10 0.86
C ALA A 143 -12.70 -10.05 2.33
N ARG A 144 -11.63 -10.76 2.70
CA ARG A 144 -11.05 -10.72 4.05
C ARG A 144 -10.38 -9.38 4.34
N GLU A 145 -9.60 -8.86 3.38
CA GLU A 145 -8.95 -7.55 3.49
C GLU A 145 -9.97 -6.42 3.66
N ARG A 146 -11.11 -6.47 2.95
CA ARG A 146 -12.21 -5.50 3.11
C ARG A 146 -12.78 -5.50 4.51
N ALA A 147 -13.08 -6.68 5.05
CA ALA A 147 -13.63 -6.83 6.40
C ALA A 147 -12.65 -6.35 7.48
N GLU A 148 -11.37 -6.67 7.33
CA GLU A 148 -10.32 -6.22 8.24
C GLU A 148 -10.13 -4.69 8.17
N ALA A 149 -10.06 -4.12 6.96
CA ALA A 149 -9.93 -2.69 6.75
C ALA A 149 -11.12 -1.90 7.34
N GLU A 150 -12.35 -2.41 7.16
CA GLU A 150 -13.55 -1.83 7.77
C GLU A 150 -13.45 -1.84 9.31
N GLY A 151 -13.04 -2.96 9.90
CA GLY A 151 -12.84 -3.09 11.35
C GLY A 151 -11.75 -2.16 11.91
N LEU A 152 -10.78 -1.77 11.08
CA LEU A 152 -9.69 -0.83 11.42
C LEU A 152 -10.04 0.64 11.10
N GLY A 153 -11.23 0.92 10.59
CA GLY A 153 -11.67 2.29 10.29
C GLY A 153 -11.07 2.90 9.01
N TYR A 154 -10.62 2.10 8.07
CA TYR A 154 -10.15 2.57 6.76
C TYR A 154 -11.26 3.30 6.00
N ARG A 155 -10.92 4.39 5.33
CA ARG A 155 -11.83 5.05 4.37
C ARG A 155 -11.75 4.35 3.03
N ARG A 156 -12.86 3.81 2.56
CA ARG A 156 -12.94 3.09 1.29
C ARG A 156 -13.02 4.06 0.12
N VAL A 157 -12.23 3.79 -0.93
CA VAL A 157 -12.25 4.48 -2.23
C VAL A 157 -12.45 3.44 -3.32
N ALA A 158 -13.54 3.55 -4.08
CA ALA A 158 -13.76 2.69 -5.24
C ALA A 158 -12.99 3.24 -6.45
N ASN A 159 -12.17 2.41 -7.07
CA ASN A 159 -11.48 2.72 -8.33
C ASN A 159 -12.27 2.11 -9.50
N ASP A 160 -13.39 2.73 -9.83
CA ASP A 160 -14.15 2.45 -11.05
C ASP A 160 -13.52 3.20 -12.23
N ASP A 161 -13.30 4.49 -12.04
CA ASP A 161 -12.55 5.36 -12.94
C ASP A 161 -11.31 5.91 -12.22
N LEU A 162 -10.16 5.83 -12.89
CA LEU A 162 -8.86 6.18 -12.29
C LEU A 162 -8.78 7.64 -11.86
N GLU A 163 -9.21 8.57 -12.73
CA GLU A 163 -9.14 10.01 -12.45
C GLU A 163 -10.04 10.38 -11.27
N THR A 164 -11.24 9.82 -11.24
CA THR A 164 -12.18 10.00 -10.13
C THR A 164 -11.61 9.47 -8.82
N ALA A 165 -10.95 8.30 -8.84
CA ALA A 165 -10.32 7.72 -7.66
C ALA A 165 -9.14 8.56 -7.16
N ILE A 166 -8.30 9.10 -8.08
CA ILE A 166 -7.20 10.00 -7.72
C ILE A 166 -7.73 11.27 -7.05
N VAL A 167 -8.78 11.88 -7.61
CA VAL A 167 -9.42 13.08 -7.04
C VAL A 167 -9.98 12.78 -5.64
N ALA A 168 -10.65 11.65 -5.46
CA ALA A 168 -11.20 11.25 -4.18
C ALA A 168 -10.12 11.03 -3.12
N VAL A 169 -9.03 10.32 -3.45
CA VAL A 169 -7.91 10.10 -2.52
C VAL A 169 -7.24 11.42 -2.17
N ARG A 170 -7.00 12.31 -3.15
CA ARG A 170 -6.43 13.64 -2.91
C ARG A 170 -7.27 14.46 -1.95
N ALA A 171 -8.58 14.50 -2.15
CA ALA A 171 -9.49 15.23 -1.27
C ALA A 171 -9.42 14.71 0.19
N LEU A 172 -9.26 13.40 0.40
CA LEU A 172 -9.09 12.80 1.73
C LEU A 172 -7.76 13.19 2.37
N ILE A 173 -6.67 13.24 1.60
CA ILE A 173 -5.35 13.69 2.06
C ILE A 173 -5.40 15.17 2.44
N ASP A 174 -5.98 16.02 1.59
CA ASP A 174 -6.07 17.46 1.85
C ASP A 174 -6.97 17.76 3.07
N ALA A 175 -8.05 17.01 3.25
CA ALA A 175 -8.89 17.12 4.45
C ALA A 175 -8.14 16.71 5.73
N ALA A 176 -7.32 15.66 5.68
CA ALA A 176 -6.49 15.25 6.82
C ALA A 176 -5.42 16.29 7.17
N ARG A 177 -4.79 16.92 6.16
CA ARG A 177 -3.84 18.02 6.35
C ARG A 177 -4.46 19.23 7.01
N ALA A 178 -5.71 19.54 6.68
CA ALA A 178 -6.44 20.69 7.23
C ALA A 178 -6.92 20.48 8.68
N GLY A 179 -7.01 19.23 9.13
CA GLY A 179 -7.43 18.86 10.49
C GLY A 179 -6.28 18.51 11.45
N ALA A 180 -5.03 18.58 10.98
CA ALA A 180 -3.82 18.22 11.72
C ALA A 180 -3.21 19.42 12.47
#